data_dbdd8a45cc6b842ed448ef8a9c78a26e
#
_entry.id   dbdd8a45cc6b842ed448ef8a9c78a26e
#
_cell.length_a   1.000
_cell.length_b   1.000
_cell.length_c   1.000
_cell.angle_alpha   90.00
_cell.angle_beta   90.00
_cell.angle_gamma   90.00
#
_symmetry.space_group_name_H-M   'P 1'
#
loop_
_entity.id
_entity.type
_entity.pdbx_description
1 polymer ?
#
loop_
_entity_poly.entity_id
_entity_poly.type
_entity_poly.pdbx_seq_one_letter_code
_entity_poly.pdbx_strand_id
1 'polypeptide(L)'
;EADAVIYDRLVNPLLLFYCKPDCVFIYVGKTPYQSSMQQETINQLLLDTQKNHSKIVRLKGGTPEIFGRLTEELEVVSGNNIAFEIIPGVSSAGGSTAYNGIPLTERGQARAVTFMTAHLMMNEEVLLPEHSAEQTLCIYMGIEALPKLILQLVNQGFSANTKIAVIS
;
A
#
# COMPACT_ATOMS: atom_id res chain seq x y z
N GLU A 1 -16.62 -2.25 -16.73
CA GLU A 1 -18.02 -2.40 -16.29
C GLU A 1 -18.39 -1.55 -15.05
N ALA A 2 -17.44 -0.76 -14.50
CA ALA A 2 -17.71 0.15 -13.38
C ALA A 2 -18.55 1.35 -13.81
N ASP A 3 -19.46 1.79 -12.94
CA ASP A 3 -20.19 3.05 -13.10
C ASP A 3 -19.39 4.24 -12.55
N ALA A 4 -18.63 3.98 -11.46
CA ALA A 4 -17.71 4.94 -10.88
C ALA A 4 -16.41 4.25 -10.45
N VAL A 5 -15.29 4.97 -10.57
CA VAL A 5 -13.97 4.55 -10.09
C VAL A 5 -13.41 5.62 -9.16
N ILE A 6 -13.17 5.24 -7.91
CA ILE A 6 -12.52 6.08 -6.91
C ILE A 6 -11.06 5.64 -6.84
N TYR A 7 -10.10 6.52 -7.10
CA TYR A 7 -8.69 6.15 -7.24
C TYR A 7 -7.73 7.17 -6.64
N ASP A 8 -6.55 6.71 -6.24
CA ASP A 8 -5.51 7.52 -5.62
C ASP A 8 -4.29 7.74 -6.55
N ARG A 9 -3.28 8.45 -6.03
CA ARG A 9 -2.07 8.85 -6.77
C ARG A 9 -1.20 7.68 -7.26
N LEU A 10 -1.22 6.54 -6.57
CA LEU A 10 -0.36 5.40 -6.88
C LEU A 10 -0.96 4.49 -7.97
N VAL A 11 -2.18 4.78 -8.39
CA VAL A 11 -2.83 4.07 -9.50
C VAL A 11 -2.22 4.54 -10.82
N ASN A 12 -1.84 3.57 -11.66
CA ASN A 12 -1.44 3.91 -13.03
C ASN A 12 -2.67 4.43 -13.82
N PRO A 13 -2.65 5.69 -14.29
CA PRO A 13 -3.80 6.30 -14.95
C PRO A 13 -4.21 5.59 -16.25
N LEU A 14 -3.33 4.81 -16.87
CA LEU A 14 -3.65 4.00 -18.03
C LEU A 14 -4.74 2.95 -17.74
N LEU A 15 -4.91 2.55 -16.49
CA LEU A 15 -5.98 1.62 -16.11
C LEU A 15 -7.37 2.23 -16.30
N LEU A 16 -7.50 3.53 -16.23
CA LEU A 16 -8.78 4.22 -16.41
C LEU A 16 -9.30 4.13 -17.87
N PHE A 17 -8.42 3.89 -18.84
CA PHE A 17 -8.83 3.67 -20.23
C PHE A 17 -9.60 2.37 -20.47
N TYR A 18 -9.54 1.42 -19.52
CA TYR A 18 -10.34 0.20 -19.60
C TYR A 18 -11.79 0.36 -19.10
N CYS A 19 -12.11 1.54 -18.59
CA CYS A 19 -13.46 1.85 -18.15
C CYS A 19 -14.38 2.19 -19.34
N LYS A 20 -15.69 2.04 -19.12
CA LYS A 20 -16.68 2.45 -20.13
C LYS A 20 -16.69 3.99 -20.27
N PRO A 21 -17.14 4.53 -21.43
CA PRO A 21 -17.07 5.98 -21.72
C PRO A 21 -17.83 6.86 -20.73
N ASP A 22 -18.89 6.36 -20.11
CA ASP A 22 -19.74 7.06 -19.15
C ASP A 22 -19.35 6.81 -17.68
N CYS A 23 -18.20 6.17 -17.45
CA CYS A 23 -17.68 5.93 -16.10
C CYS A 23 -17.27 7.23 -15.42
N VAL A 24 -17.73 7.45 -14.19
CA VAL A 24 -17.34 8.60 -13.38
C VAL A 24 -16.00 8.34 -12.69
N PHE A 25 -15.04 9.26 -12.82
CA PHE A 25 -13.74 9.16 -12.17
C PHE A 25 -13.63 10.13 -10.99
N ILE A 26 -13.30 9.60 -9.82
CA ILE A 26 -13.19 10.36 -8.57
C ILE A 26 -11.77 10.18 -8.03
N TYR A 27 -10.97 11.23 -8.09
CA TYR A 27 -9.60 11.22 -7.58
C TYR A 27 -9.57 11.59 -6.10
N VAL A 28 -8.93 10.75 -5.28
CA VAL A 28 -8.81 10.94 -3.82
C VAL A 28 -7.37 11.06 -3.35
N GLY A 29 -6.40 11.08 -4.26
CA GLY A 29 -4.98 11.25 -3.94
C GLY A 29 -4.61 12.67 -3.53
N LYS A 30 -3.36 12.85 -3.09
CA LYS A 30 -2.79 14.18 -2.86
C LYS A 30 -2.69 14.95 -4.18
N THR A 31 -3.22 16.16 -4.20
CA THR A 31 -2.93 17.12 -5.27
C THR A 31 -1.81 18.07 -4.84
N PRO A 32 -1.03 18.63 -5.77
CA PRO A 32 -0.08 19.69 -5.44
C PRO A 32 -0.78 20.80 -4.67
N TYR A 33 -0.18 21.23 -3.57
CA TYR A 33 -0.69 22.30 -2.68
C TYR A 33 -1.91 21.97 -1.80
N GLN A 34 -2.39 20.72 -1.79
CA GLN A 34 -3.46 20.29 -0.87
C GLN A 34 -2.97 19.14 0.03
N SER A 35 -3.45 19.11 1.27
CA SER A 35 -3.29 17.96 2.15
C SER A 35 -3.97 16.73 1.54
N SER A 36 -3.46 15.53 1.85
CA SER A 36 -4.18 14.30 1.48
C SER A 36 -5.59 14.34 2.05
N MET A 37 -6.56 13.87 1.27
CA MET A 37 -7.91 13.64 1.77
C MET A 37 -7.85 12.72 2.97
N GLN A 38 -8.54 13.09 4.06
CA GLN A 38 -8.61 12.25 5.25
C GLN A 38 -9.37 10.96 4.93
N GLN A 39 -9.04 9.88 5.61
CA GLN A 39 -9.66 8.58 5.34
C GLN A 39 -11.16 8.61 5.56
N GLU A 40 -11.62 9.34 6.58
CA GLU A 40 -13.04 9.53 6.88
C GLU A 40 -13.79 10.16 5.70
N THR A 41 -13.15 11.11 5.00
CA THR A 41 -13.71 11.73 3.80
C THR A 41 -13.79 10.72 2.65
N ILE A 42 -12.77 9.87 2.47
CA ILE A 42 -12.78 8.82 1.45
C ILE A 42 -13.87 7.79 1.76
N ASN A 43 -14.02 7.42 3.02
CA ASN A 43 -15.05 6.50 3.48
C ASN A 43 -16.45 7.06 3.23
N GLN A 44 -16.68 8.34 3.54
CA GLN A 44 -17.94 8.99 3.26
C GLN A 44 -18.22 9.08 1.76
N LEU A 45 -17.19 9.34 0.96
CA LEU A 45 -17.30 9.39 -0.50
C LEU A 45 -17.71 8.03 -1.11
N LEU A 46 -17.22 6.92 -0.55
CA LEU A 46 -17.67 5.57 -0.95
C LEU A 46 -19.18 5.42 -0.74
N LEU A 47 -19.70 5.82 0.43
CA LEU A 47 -21.13 5.76 0.74
C LEU A 47 -21.96 6.69 -0.15
N ASP A 48 -21.49 7.89 -0.39
CA ASP A 48 -22.22 8.86 -1.21
C ASP A 48 -22.25 8.45 -2.69
N THR A 49 -21.17 7.89 -3.18
CA THR A 49 -21.08 7.38 -4.55
C THR A 49 -22.04 6.22 -4.77
N GLN A 50 -22.19 5.35 -3.78
CA GLN A 50 -23.09 4.18 -3.84
C GLN A 50 -24.58 4.55 -3.99
N LYS A 51 -24.97 5.74 -3.51
CA LYS A 51 -26.38 6.21 -3.66
C LYS A 51 -26.80 6.39 -5.12
N ASN A 52 -25.85 6.69 -6.01
CA ASN A 52 -26.09 7.05 -7.39
C ASN A 52 -25.51 6.06 -8.42
N HIS A 53 -24.70 5.11 -7.98
CA HIS A 53 -24.00 4.17 -8.84
C HIS A 53 -24.10 2.75 -8.28
N SER A 54 -24.36 1.77 -9.15
CA SER A 54 -24.54 0.37 -8.73
C SER A 54 -23.23 -0.42 -8.69
N LYS A 55 -22.29 -0.11 -9.58
CA LYS A 55 -20.96 -0.75 -9.64
C LYS A 55 -19.86 0.28 -9.41
N ILE A 56 -19.28 0.26 -8.22
CA ILE A 56 -18.18 1.15 -7.83
C ILE A 56 -16.90 0.33 -7.70
N VAL A 57 -15.83 0.84 -8.26
CA VAL A 57 -14.49 0.30 -8.06
C VAL A 57 -13.67 1.28 -7.23
N ARG A 58 -13.22 0.85 -6.05
CA ARG A 58 -12.14 1.51 -5.32
C ARG A 58 -10.81 0.96 -5.83
N LEU A 59 -10.19 1.69 -6.75
CA LEU A 59 -8.94 1.29 -7.38
C LEU A 59 -7.74 1.77 -6.55
N LYS A 60 -6.90 0.85 -6.12
CA LYS A 60 -5.75 1.08 -5.24
C LYS A 60 -4.45 0.70 -5.97
N GLY A 61 -3.36 1.37 -5.63
CA GLY A 61 -2.03 1.03 -6.14
C GLY A 61 -1.45 -0.18 -5.39
N GLY A 62 -1.31 -1.32 -6.06
CA GLY A 62 -0.80 -2.55 -5.46
C GLY A 62 -1.89 -3.47 -4.93
N THR A 63 -1.59 -4.26 -3.90
CA THR A 63 -2.56 -5.13 -3.25
C THR A 63 -3.21 -4.41 -2.07
N PRO A 64 -4.55 -4.42 -1.97
CA PRO A 64 -5.26 -3.55 -1.02
C PRO A 64 -5.03 -3.92 0.45
N GLU A 65 -4.73 -5.18 0.76
CA GLU A 65 -4.55 -5.69 2.12
C GLU A 65 -3.19 -5.36 2.75
N ILE A 66 -2.18 -4.95 1.95
CA ILE A 66 -0.85 -4.61 2.47
C ILE A 66 -0.68 -3.09 2.50
N PHE A 67 -0.74 -2.51 3.70
CA PHE A 67 -0.61 -1.07 3.97
C PHE A 67 -1.53 -0.17 3.14
N GLY A 68 -2.67 -0.73 2.67
CA GLY A 68 -3.64 -0.05 1.82
C GLY A 68 -4.84 0.53 2.58
N ARG A 69 -4.88 0.50 3.91
CA ARG A 69 -6.00 0.97 4.75
C ARG A 69 -7.33 0.28 4.40
N LEU A 70 -7.26 -0.98 3.96
CA LEU A 70 -8.42 -1.75 3.53
C LEU A 70 -9.44 -1.92 4.66
N THR A 71 -8.99 -2.19 5.89
CA THR A 71 -9.86 -2.43 7.04
C THR A 71 -10.82 -1.25 7.27
N GLU A 72 -10.31 -0.02 7.21
CA GLU A 72 -11.10 1.19 7.43
C GLU A 72 -12.19 1.39 6.36
N GLU A 73 -11.89 1.03 5.11
CA GLU A 73 -12.86 1.07 4.01
C GLU A 73 -13.89 -0.07 4.14
N LEU A 74 -13.46 -1.28 4.54
CA LEU A 74 -14.35 -2.44 4.73
C LEU A 74 -15.31 -2.26 5.91
N GLU A 75 -14.87 -1.68 7.01
CA GLU A 75 -15.73 -1.38 8.17
C GLU A 75 -16.92 -0.51 7.76
N VAL A 76 -16.66 0.47 6.90
CA VAL A 76 -17.72 1.38 6.44
C VAL A 76 -18.69 0.68 5.47
N VAL A 77 -18.20 -0.07 4.48
CA VAL A 77 -19.10 -0.71 3.51
C VAL A 77 -19.89 -1.86 4.13
N SER A 78 -19.25 -2.67 5.00
CA SER A 78 -19.96 -3.76 5.70
C SER A 78 -20.93 -3.22 6.76
N GLY A 79 -20.55 -2.18 7.50
CA GLY A 79 -21.45 -1.52 8.47
C GLY A 79 -22.70 -0.91 7.85
N ASN A 80 -22.67 -0.62 6.54
CA ASN A 80 -23.82 -0.12 5.77
C ASN A 80 -24.50 -1.22 4.92
N ASN A 81 -24.19 -2.50 5.14
CA ASN A 81 -24.73 -3.64 4.40
C ASN A 81 -24.50 -3.56 2.87
N ILE A 82 -23.41 -2.94 2.44
CA ILE A 82 -23.02 -2.87 1.03
C ILE A 82 -22.25 -4.14 0.68
N ALA A 83 -22.70 -4.86 -0.32
CA ALA A 83 -21.97 -6.02 -0.84
C ALA A 83 -20.68 -5.58 -1.51
N PHE A 84 -19.58 -6.27 -1.24
CA PHE A 84 -18.28 -5.96 -1.81
C PHE A 84 -17.51 -7.23 -2.17
N GLU A 85 -16.53 -7.08 -3.03
CA GLU A 85 -15.54 -8.07 -3.40
C GLU A 85 -14.16 -7.44 -3.36
N ILE A 86 -13.16 -8.17 -2.87
CA ILE A 86 -11.77 -7.73 -2.87
C ILE A 86 -11.04 -8.47 -3.98
N ILE A 87 -10.52 -7.72 -4.94
CA ILE A 87 -9.68 -8.25 -5.99
C ILE A 87 -8.21 -8.09 -5.57
N PRO A 88 -7.47 -9.18 -5.39
CA PRO A 88 -6.06 -9.08 -5.01
C PRO A 88 -5.23 -8.43 -6.11
N GLY A 89 -4.19 -7.71 -5.68
CA GLY A 89 -3.24 -7.08 -6.58
C GLY A 89 -1.81 -7.59 -6.36
N VAL A 90 -0.88 -7.02 -7.09
CA VAL A 90 0.55 -7.29 -6.90
C VAL A 90 1.12 -6.26 -5.93
N SER A 91 1.61 -6.74 -4.79
CA SER A 91 2.31 -5.89 -3.82
C SER A 91 3.56 -5.27 -4.43
N SER A 92 3.87 -4.02 -4.08
CA SER A 92 5.07 -3.33 -4.54
C SER A 92 6.35 -4.11 -4.19
N ALA A 93 6.44 -4.75 -3.03
CA ALA A 93 7.59 -5.60 -2.71
C ALA A 93 7.74 -6.77 -3.69
N GLY A 94 6.67 -7.51 -3.96
CA GLY A 94 6.72 -8.62 -4.91
C GLY A 94 6.96 -8.17 -6.34
N GLY A 95 6.25 -7.14 -6.79
CA GLY A 95 6.37 -6.60 -8.14
C GLY A 95 7.73 -6.00 -8.43
N SER A 96 8.20 -5.08 -7.58
CA SER A 96 9.46 -4.39 -7.81
C SER A 96 10.67 -5.32 -7.72
N THR A 97 10.69 -6.23 -6.76
CA THR A 97 11.81 -7.18 -6.63
C THR A 97 11.84 -8.18 -7.78
N ALA A 98 10.69 -8.66 -8.25
CA ALA A 98 10.62 -9.53 -9.42
C ALA A 98 11.15 -8.85 -10.69
N TYR A 99 10.76 -7.60 -10.94
CA TYR A 99 11.28 -6.84 -12.08
C TYR A 99 12.80 -6.59 -12.01
N ASN A 100 13.36 -6.53 -10.82
CA ASN A 100 14.80 -6.34 -10.61
C ASN A 100 15.57 -7.66 -10.43
N GLY A 101 14.92 -8.82 -10.59
CA GLY A 101 15.56 -10.13 -10.43
C GLY A 101 16.04 -10.42 -9.00
N ILE A 102 15.41 -9.82 -8.00
CA ILE A 102 15.76 -9.99 -6.58
C ILE A 102 14.74 -10.92 -5.93
N PRO A 103 15.08 -12.18 -5.62
CA PRO A 103 14.16 -13.06 -4.90
C PRO A 103 13.99 -12.59 -3.45
N LEU A 104 12.77 -12.59 -2.95
CA LEU A 104 12.49 -12.30 -1.54
C LEU A 104 12.84 -13.46 -0.62
N THR A 105 12.88 -14.67 -1.14
CA THR A 105 13.27 -15.87 -0.40
C THR A 105 14.32 -16.64 -1.17
N GLU A 106 15.27 -17.24 -0.45
CA GLU A 106 16.32 -18.07 -1.04
C GLU A 106 16.64 -19.24 -0.14
N ARG A 107 16.67 -20.45 -0.70
CA ARG A 107 16.97 -21.66 0.06
C ARG A 107 18.35 -21.57 0.71
N GLY A 108 18.42 -21.76 2.03
CA GLY A 108 19.66 -21.70 2.79
C GLY A 108 20.13 -20.29 3.16
N GLN A 109 19.41 -19.24 2.73
CA GLN A 109 19.74 -17.84 3.06
C GLN A 109 18.56 -17.09 3.68
N ALA A 110 17.37 -17.09 3.03
CA ALA A 110 16.21 -16.36 3.53
C ALA A 110 14.96 -17.24 3.47
N ARG A 111 14.55 -17.73 4.65
CA ARG A 111 13.36 -18.59 4.82
C ARG A 111 12.11 -17.83 5.23
N ALA A 112 12.27 -16.56 5.58
CA ALA A 112 11.18 -15.69 6.00
C ALA A 112 11.21 -14.36 5.26
N VAL A 113 10.03 -13.76 5.09
CA VAL A 113 9.86 -12.40 4.57
C VAL A 113 9.00 -11.63 5.55
N THR A 114 9.51 -10.50 6.02
CA THR A 114 8.76 -9.60 6.88
C THR A 114 8.40 -8.33 6.13
N PHE A 115 7.10 -8.06 6.00
CA PHE A 115 6.60 -6.80 5.48
C PHE A 115 6.35 -5.83 6.63
N MET A 116 6.90 -4.65 6.55
CA MET A 116 6.71 -3.61 7.54
C MET A 116 6.64 -2.24 6.87
N THR A 117 6.10 -1.26 7.58
CA THR A 117 6.07 0.13 7.14
C THR A 117 6.97 1.00 8.02
N ALA A 118 7.68 1.93 7.41
CA ALA A 118 8.38 2.99 8.13
C ALA A 118 7.53 4.26 8.30
N HIS A 119 6.32 4.27 7.73
CA HIS A 119 5.38 5.37 7.93
C HIS A 119 4.66 5.18 9.25
N LEU A 120 4.93 6.07 10.19
CA LEU A 120 4.38 6.04 11.54
C LEU A 120 3.45 7.23 11.77
N MET A 121 2.52 7.09 12.71
CA MET A 121 1.85 8.26 13.27
C MET A 121 2.88 9.13 14.01
N MET A 122 2.59 10.41 14.17
CA MET A 122 3.52 11.37 14.79
C MET A 122 4.13 10.81 16.10
N ASN A 123 5.47 10.84 16.17
CA ASN A 123 6.29 10.47 17.34
C ASN A 123 6.41 8.99 17.69
N GLU A 124 5.98 8.06 16.85
CA GLU A 124 6.23 6.64 17.09
C GLU A 124 7.62 6.23 16.59
N GLU A 125 8.23 5.26 17.27
CA GLU A 125 9.43 4.59 16.77
C GLU A 125 9.06 3.43 15.87
N VAL A 126 9.85 3.20 14.81
CA VAL A 126 9.66 2.02 13.97
C VAL A 126 9.95 0.78 14.80
N LEU A 127 8.92 -0.03 15.05
CA LEU A 127 9.10 -1.34 15.67
C LEU A 127 9.75 -2.26 14.65
N LEU A 128 11.06 -2.45 14.79
CA LEU A 128 11.80 -3.40 13.98
C LEU A 128 11.62 -4.82 14.53
N PRO A 129 11.51 -5.84 13.68
CA PRO A 129 11.50 -7.23 14.13
C PRO A 129 12.86 -7.60 14.72
N GLU A 130 12.88 -8.64 15.55
CA GLU A 130 14.15 -9.22 16.01
C GLU A 130 15.04 -9.60 14.83
N HIS A 131 16.35 -9.39 15.00
CA HIS A 131 17.31 -9.75 13.97
C HIS A 131 17.29 -11.27 13.72
N SER A 132 17.13 -11.64 12.46
CA SER A 132 17.33 -13.01 11.98
C SER A 132 18.15 -12.96 10.69
N ALA A 133 19.23 -13.74 10.66
CA ALA A 133 20.07 -13.85 9.47
C ALA A 133 19.34 -14.51 8.26
N GLU A 134 18.22 -15.19 8.52
CA GLU A 134 17.48 -15.96 7.52
C GLU A 134 16.17 -15.27 7.08
N GLN A 135 16.08 -13.96 7.22
CA GLN A 135 14.90 -13.22 6.80
C GLN A 135 15.23 -12.06 5.87
N THR A 136 14.30 -11.78 4.97
CA THR A 136 14.28 -10.56 4.17
C THR A 136 13.32 -9.56 4.78
N LEU A 137 13.78 -8.33 5.05
CA LEU A 137 12.91 -7.23 5.46
C LEU A 137 12.48 -6.41 4.25
N CYS A 138 11.19 -6.27 4.04
CA CYS A 138 10.59 -5.42 3.03
C CYS A 138 9.97 -4.20 3.72
N ILE A 139 10.64 -3.07 3.66
CA ILE A 139 10.24 -1.85 4.38
C ILE A 139 9.55 -0.90 3.40
N TYR A 140 8.23 -0.76 3.57
CA TYR A 140 7.42 0.15 2.77
C TYR A 140 7.52 1.57 3.30
N MET A 141 7.40 2.56 2.40
CA MET A 141 7.41 3.98 2.74
C MET A 141 8.64 4.41 3.54
N GLY A 142 9.80 3.75 3.29
CA GLY A 142 11.01 3.88 4.10
C GLY A 142 12.00 4.95 3.64
N ILE A 143 11.82 5.57 2.47
CA ILE A 143 12.83 6.45 1.88
C ILE A 143 13.17 7.64 2.78
N GLU A 144 12.16 8.35 3.28
CA GLU A 144 12.38 9.52 4.14
C GLU A 144 12.97 9.13 5.51
N ALA A 145 12.62 7.94 6.00
CA ALA A 145 13.11 7.43 7.28
C ALA A 145 14.44 6.66 7.16
N LEU A 146 14.97 6.44 5.94
CA LEU A 146 16.10 5.55 5.68
C LEU A 146 17.32 5.82 6.57
N PRO A 147 17.80 7.06 6.79
CA PRO A 147 18.97 7.30 7.65
C PRO A 147 18.72 6.83 9.10
N LYS A 148 17.53 7.09 9.65
CA LYS A 148 17.16 6.65 11.01
C LYS A 148 17.00 5.13 11.08
N LEU A 149 16.39 4.52 10.05
CA LEU A 149 16.20 3.08 9.95
C LEU A 149 17.52 2.31 9.95
N ILE A 150 18.53 2.79 9.19
CA ILE A 150 19.85 2.15 9.14
C ILE A 150 20.48 2.13 10.53
N LEU A 151 20.43 3.24 11.26
CA LEU A 151 20.96 3.31 12.63
C LEU A 151 20.23 2.36 13.58
N GLN A 152 18.91 2.30 13.49
CA GLN A 152 18.10 1.38 14.33
C GLN A 152 18.41 -0.09 14.02
N LEU A 153 18.51 -0.46 12.74
CA LEU A 153 18.84 -1.82 12.32
C LEU A 153 20.21 -2.25 12.84
N VAL A 154 21.23 -1.39 12.69
CA VAL A 154 22.59 -1.69 13.20
C VAL A 154 22.58 -1.83 14.72
N ASN A 155 21.86 -0.98 15.45
CA ASN A 155 21.75 -1.07 16.90
C ASN A 155 21.03 -2.34 17.36
N GLN A 156 20.17 -2.92 16.53
CA GLN A 156 19.50 -4.21 16.78
C GLN A 156 20.31 -5.44 16.34
N GLY A 157 21.57 -5.25 15.91
CA GLY A 157 22.47 -6.34 15.57
C GLY A 157 22.54 -6.71 14.09
N PHE A 158 21.87 -5.97 13.20
CA PHE A 158 22.07 -6.16 11.77
C PHE A 158 23.48 -5.70 11.38
N SER A 159 24.15 -6.48 10.53
CA SER A 159 25.47 -6.12 10.05
C SER A 159 25.44 -4.83 9.23
N ALA A 160 26.39 -3.93 9.47
CA ALA A 160 26.58 -2.73 8.62
C ALA A 160 26.88 -3.08 7.14
N ASN A 161 27.29 -4.32 6.87
CA ASN A 161 27.53 -4.84 5.52
C ASN A 161 26.33 -5.57 4.92
N THR A 162 25.15 -5.57 5.60
CA THR A 162 23.93 -6.15 5.05
C THR A 162 23.57 -5.48 3.74
N LYS A 163 23.36 -6.27 2.70
CA LYS A 163 22.96 -5.75 1.39
C LYS A 163 21.54 -5.20 1.45
N ILE A 164 21.34 -4.04 0.88
CA ILE A 164 20.03 -3.40 0.75
C ILE A 164 19.75 -3.06 -0.72
N ALA A 165 18.49 -3.11 -1.11
CA ALA A 165 18.00 -2.57 -2.37
C ALA A 165 16.97 -1.47 -2.06
N VAL A 166 17.09 -0.34 -2.71
CA VAL A 166 16.12 0.76 -2.66
C VAL A 166 15.47 0.83 -4.03
N ILE A 167 14.15 0.63 -4.08
CA ILE A 167 13.37 0.57 -5.31
C ILE A 167 12.21 1.56 -5.20
N SER A 168 12.08 2.44 -6.21
CA SER A 168 11.04 3.48 -6.26
C SER A 168 10.30 3.43 -7.59
#